data_abc17b1a37a14563bf82c07b67147e2c
#
_entry.id   abc17b1a37a14563bf82c07b67147e2c
#
_cell.length_a   1.000
_cell.length_b   1.000
_cell.length_c   1.000
_cell.angle_alpha   90.00
_cell.angle_beta   90.00
_cell.angle_gamma   90.00
#
_symmetry.space_group_name_H-M   'P 1'
#
loop_
_entity.id
_entity.type
_entity.pdbx_description
1 polymer ?
#
loop_
_entity_poly.entity_id
_entity_poly.type
_entity_poly.pdbx_seq_one_letter_code
_entity_poly.pdbx_strand_id
1 'polypeptide(L)'
;MPKTIEQKVRFNIAPEELFEIYINAKKHSAACGHKTYASRKVGANFSVPPYLSGKNLAIVPQKMIVQAWREYDWEKTDLDSILILNFSKVKGGGQIHLVHANLPDKVYKAINRGWRKHYWNPWRIYIEKKFKKS
;
A
#
# COMPACT_ATOMS: atom_id res chain seq x y z
N MET A 1 14.07 -8.60 17.07
CA MET A 1 14.04 -9.28 15.76
C MET A 1 13.04 -8.58 14.85
N PRO A 2 13.45 -8.22 13.64
CA PRO A 2 12.50 -7.64 12.68
C PRO A 2 11.37 -8.60 12.36
N LYS A 3 10.22 -8.04 12.04
CA LYS A 3 9.00 -8.81 11.77
C LYS A 3 8.54 -8.61 10.33
N THR A 4 7.77 -9.57 9.85
CA THR A 4 7.18 -9.53 8.51
C THR A 4 5.68 -9.69 8.62
N ILE A 5 4.95 -8.80 7.90
CA ILE A 5 3.50 -8.90 7.75
C ILE A 5 3.22 -9.55 6.41
N GLU A 6 2.25 -10.46 6.38
CA GLU A 6 1.75 -11.01 5.13
C GLU A 6 0.22 -10.98 5.15
N GLN A 7 -0.37 -10.39 4.11
CA GLN A 7 -1.82 -10.30 3.97
C GLN A 7 -2.22 -10.56 2.53
N LYS A 8 -3.34 -11.24 2.33
CA LYS A 8 -3.95 -11.40 1.02
C LYS A 8 -5.35 -10.80 1.09
N VAL A 9 -5.61 -9.83 0.23
CA VAL A 9 -6.86 -9.06 0.29
C VAL A 9 -7.49 -9.06 -1.10
N ARG A 10 -8.78 -9.41 -1.16
CA ARG A 10 -9.54 -9.49 -2.41
C ARG A 10 -10.51 -8.34 -2.52
N PHE A 11 -10.66 -7.84 -3.74
CA PHE A 11 -11.61 -6.79 -4.08
C PHE A 11 -12.35 -7.19 -5.36
N ASN A 12 -13.52 -6.60 -5.58
CA ASN A 12 -14.35 -6.94 -6.73
C ASN A 12 -14.09 -6.05 -7.95
N ILE A 13 -12.86 -5.60 -8.10
CA ILE A 13 -12.40 -4.88 -9.29
C ILE A 13 -11.12 -5.53 -9.82
N ALA A 14 -10.78 -5.22 -11.07
CA ALA A 14 -9.61 -5.81 -11.70
C ALA A 14 -8.30 -5.42 -11.00
N PRO A 15 -7.27 -6.27 -11.05
CA PRO A 15 -5.99 -5.94 -10.41
C PRO A 15 -5.34 -4.68 -10.97
N GLU A 16 -5.55 -4.38 -12.26
CA GLU A 16 -5.06 -3.15 -12.88
C GLU A 16 -5.64 -1.92 -12.19
N GLU A 17 -6.91 -1.98 -11.79
CA GLU A 17 -7.56 -0.89 -11.07
C GLU A 17 -6.99 -0.75 -9.65
N LEU A 18 -6.71 -1.86 -8.99
CA LEU A 18 -6.09 -1.85 -7.66
C LEU A 18 -4.70 -1.23 -7.72
N PHE A 19 -3.92 -1.60 -8.74
CA PHE A 19 -2.60 -1.02 -8.97
C PHE A 19 -2.69 0.50 -9.12
N GLU A 20 -3.66 0.98 -9.92
CA GLU A 20 -3.87 2.41 -10.14
C GLU A 20 -4.26 3.15 -8.86
N ILE A 21 -5.11 2.55 -8.04
CA ILE A 21 -5.48 3.18 -6.76
C ILE A 21 -4.25 3.41 -5.90
N TYR A 22 -3.31 2.48 -5.90
CA TYR A 22 -2.12 2.61 -5.05
C TYR A 22 -1.09 3.59 -5.62
N ILE A 23 -0.80 3.51 -6.92
CA ILE A 23 0.31 4.24 -7.53
C ILE A 23 -0.06 5.66 -7.97
N ASN A 24 -1.33 5.93 -8.21
CA ASN A 24 -1.81 7.24 -8.64
C ASN A 24 -2.09 8.08 -7.40
N ALA A 25 -1.38 9.22 -7.25
CA ALA A 25 -1.47 10.05 -6.05
C ALA A 25 -2.89 10.50 -5.75
N LYS A 26 -3.63 10.91 -6.77
CA LYS A 26 -5.01 11.39 -6.60
C LYS A 26 -5.94 10.27 -6.14
N LYS A 27 -5.84 9.10 -6.76
CA LYS A 27 -6.66 7.95 -6.40
C LYS A 27 -6.31 7.41 -5.01
N HIS A 28 -5.01 7.34 -4.71
CA HIS A 28 -4.54 6.91 -3.40
C HIS A 28 -5.06 7.83 -2.30
N SER A 29 -4.96 9.16 -2.53
CA SER A 29 -5.47 10.15 -1.58
C SER A 29 -6.98 9.99 -1.35
N ALA A 30 -7.73 9.80 -2.43
CA ALA A 30 -9.18 9.63 -2.34
C ALA A 30 -9.57 8.34 -1.62
N ALA A 31 -8.85 7.25 -1.90
CA ALA A 31 -9.17 5.93 -1.34
C ALA A 31 -8.83 5.84 0.15
N CYS A 32 -7.77 6.51 0.58
CA CYS A 32 -7.31 6.45 1.98
C CYS A 32 -7.80 7.60 2.84
N GLY A 33 -8.23 8.70 2.22
CA GLY A 33 -8.68 9.87 2.96
C GLY A 33 -7.56 10.76 3.47
N HIS A 34 -6.34 10.57 2.99
CA HIS A 34 -5.18 11.38 3.37
C HIS A 34 -4.42 11.81 2.13
N LYS A 35 -3.93 13.05 2.13
CA LYS A 35 -3.11 13.56 1.03
C LYS A 35 -1.89 12.68 0.83
N THR A 36 -1.72 12.17 -0.39
CA THR A 36 -0.63 11.28 -0.75
C THR A 36 0.13 11.85 -1.94
N TYR A 37 1.46 11.79 -1.86
CA TYR A 37 2.36 12.13 -2.95
C TYR A 37 2.94 10.82 -3.48
N ALA A 38 2.73 10.54 -4.74
CA ALA A 38 3.17 9.28 -5.35
C ALA A 38 3.60 9.48 -6.78
N SER A 39 4.42 8.59 -7.30
CA SER A 39 4.92 8.62 -8.66
C SER A 39 5.04 7.20 -9.20
N ARG A 40 5.00 7.06 -10.53
CA ARG A 40 5.20 5.78 -11.21
C ARG A 40 6.66 5.48 -11.50
N LYS A 41 7.55 6.41 -11.16
CA LYS A 41 8.97 6.24 -11.49
C LYS A 41 9.71 5.46 -10.41
N VAL A 42 10.52 4.49 -10.82
CA VAL A 42 11.48 3.84 -9.93
C VAL A 42 12.48 4.89 -9.47
N GLY A 43 12.81 4.85 -8.18
CA GLY A 43 13.69 5.83 -7.56
C GLY A 43 12.99 7.06 -7.03
N ALA A 44 11.73 7.31 -7.41
CA ALA A 44 10.98 8.45 -6.91
C ALA A 44 10.49 8.23 -5.49
N ASN A 45 10.39 9.32 -4.74
CA ASN A 45 9.87 9.27 -3.37
C ASN A 45 8.35 9.26 -3.38
N PHE A 46 7.77 8.67 -2.32
CA PHE A 46 6.35 8.81 -2.02
C PHE A 46 6.19 9.21 -0.56
N SER A 47 5.05 9.80 -0.22
CA SER A 47 4.79 10.16 1.18
C SER A 47 3.31 10.35 1.45
N VAL A 48 2.94 10.10 2.70
CA VAL A 48 1.61 10.40 3.24
C VAL A 48 1.88 11.23 4.51
N PRO A 49 2.13 12.55 4.36
CA PRO A 49 2.45 13.38 5.51
C PRO A 49 1.26 13.48 6.47
N PRO A 50 1.46 13.56 7.76
CA PRO A 50 2.72 13.52 8.48
C PRO A 50 3.10 12.12 8.97
N TYR A 51 2.63 11.07 8.30
CA TYR A 51 2.69 9.71 8.84
C TYR A 51 3.86 8.89 8.31
N LEU A 52 4.04 8.83 6.99
CA LEU A 52 5.00 7.89 6.41
C LEU A 52 5.58 8.38 5.09
N SER A 53 6.70 7.80 4.72
CA SER A 53 7.37 8.11 3.46
C SER A 53 8.20 6.92 3.00
N GLY A 54 8.68 6.99 1.76
CA GLY A 54 9.54 5.97 1.21
C GLY A 54 9.96 6.26 -0.20
N LYS A 55 10.42 5.21 -0.88
CA LYS A 55 10.96 5.33 -2.23
C LYS A 55 10.54 4.08 -3.04
N ASN A 56 10.17 4.29 -4.29
CA ASN A 56 9.90 3.19 -5.20
C ASN A 56 11.21 2.48 -5.56
N LEU A 57 11.31 1.20 -5.26
CA LEU A 57 12.49 0.40 -5.56
C LEU A 57 12.33 -0.40 -6.85
N ALA A 58 11.13 -0.89 -7.12
CA ALA A 58 10.84 -1.64 -8.34
C ALA A 58 9.36 -1.50 -8.66
N ILE A 59 9.02 -1.42 -9.94
CA ILE A 59 7.64 -1.39 -10.38
C ILE A 59 7.53 -2.26 -11.63
N VAL A 60 6.64 -3.24 -11.57
CA VAL A 60 6.23 -3.99 -12.74
C VAL A 60 4.78 -3.54 -13.01
N PRO A 61 4.54 -2.77 -14.10
CA PRO A 61 3.24 -2.17 -14.29
C PRO A 61 2.09 -3.15 -14.14
N GLN A 62 1.11 -2.77 -13.33
CA GLN A 62 -0.11 -3.52 -13.06
C GLN A 62 0.10 -4.85 -12.33
N LYS A 63 1.34 -5.20 -11.97
CA LYS A 63 1.65 -6.49 -11.35
C LYS A 63 2.33 -6.38 -10.00
N MET A 64 3.29 -5.46 -9.85
CA MET A 64 4.07 -5.43 -8.60
C MET A 64 4.61 -4.04 -8.31
N ILE A 65 4.61 -3.70 -7.03
CA ILE A 65 5.26 -2.49 -6.52
C ILE A 65 6.12 -2.91 -5.33
N VAL A 66 7.39 -2.47 -5.32
CA VAL A 66 8.30 -2.68 -4.19
C VAL A 66 8.77 -1.30 -3.73
N GLN A 67 8.63 -1.05 -2.43
CA GLN A 67 8.98 0.24 -1.86
C GLN A 67 9.81 0.08 -0.60
N ALA A 68 10.79 0.97 -0.41
CA ALA A 68 11.34 1.23 0.93
C ALA A 68 10.28 2.07 1.65
N TRP A 69 10.02 1.79 2.94
CA TRP A 69 8.87 2.36 3.64
C TRP A 69 9.22 2.58 5.10
N ARG A 70 8.85 3.75 5.65
CA ARG A 70 9.04 4.05 7.06
C ARG A 70 8.04 5.09 7.54
N GLU A 71 7.74 5.06 8.85
CA GLU A 71 6.98 6.13 9.48
C GLU A 71 7.91 7.21 9.96
N TYR A 72 7.42 8.45 10.05
CA TYR A 72 8.26 9.59 10.42
C TYR A 72 8.75 9.52 11.85
N ASP A 73 8.03 8.80 12.73
CA ASP A 73 8.41 8.70 14.15
C ASP A 73 9.34 7.54 14.46
N TRP A 74 9.82 6.82 13.45
CA TRP A 74 10.83 5.79 13.67
C TRP A 74 12.16 6.44 14.02
N GLU A 75 12.99 5.73 14.78
CA GLU A 75 14.32 6.20 15.10
C GLU A 75 15.23 6.20 13.89
N LYS A 76 16.21 7.10 13.85
CA LYS A 76 17.16 7.18 12.74
C LYS A 76 17.95 5.89 12.57
N THR A 77 18.14 5.13 13.66
CA THR A 77 18.84 3.85 13.64
C THR A 77 17.97 2.71 13.10
N ASP A 78 16.66 2.90 13.03
CA ASP A 78 15.79 1.90 12.41
C ASP A 78 15.99 1.91 10.90
N LEU A 79 16.21 0.74 10.33
CA LEU A 79 16.31 0.59 8.88
C LEU A 79 14.91 0.74 8.26
N ASP A 80 14.87 1.14 7.00
CA ASP A 80 13.62 1.15 6.26
C ASP A 80 13.06 -0.26 6.18
N SER A 81 11.76 -0.38 6.25
CA SER A 81 11.08 -1.63 5.93
C SER A 81 10.95 -1.75 4.41
N ILE A 82 10.61 -2.95 3.96
CA ILE A 82 10.42 -3.24 2.54
C ILE A 82 8.98 -3.70 2.35
N LEU A 83 8.26 -2.96 1.51
CA LEU A 83 6.89 -3.27 1.18
C LEU A 83 6.82 -3.85 -0.22
N ILE A 84 6.18 -5.01 -0.36
CA ILE A 84 5.98 -5.66 -1.64
C ILE A 84 4.48 -5.87 -1.83
N LEU A 85 3.94 -5.31 -2.92
CA LEU A 85 2.55 -5.50 -3.30
C LEU A 85 2.52 -6.23 -4.63
N ASN A 86 1.89 -7.40 -4.65
CA ASN A 86 1.65 -8.14 -5.88
C ASN A 86 0.16 -8.08 -6.19
N PHE A 87 -0.16 -7.76 -7.44
CA PHE A 87 -1.53 -7.61 -7.91
C PHE A 87 -1.83 -8.75 -8.88
N SER A 88 -2.88 -9.49 -8.62
CA SER A 88 -3.22 -10.65 -9.45
C SER A 88 -4.73 -10.77 -9.63
N LYS A 89 -5.11 -11.42 -10.73
CA LYS A 89 -6.51 -11.68 -11.02
C LYS A 89 -7.00 -12.88 -10.20
N VAL A 90 -8.19 -12.75 -9.62
CA VAL A 90 -8.88 -13.85 -8.96
C VAL A 90 -10.31 -13.89 -9.47
N LYS A 91 -11.01 -14.98 -9.17
CA LYS A 91 -12.42 -15.09 -9.55
C LYS A 91 -13.20 -13.93 -8.90
N GLY A 92 -13.88 -13.15 -9.73
CA GLY A 92 -14.70 -12.04 -9.27
C GLY A 92 -13.95 -10.74 -9.05
N GLY A 93 -12.64 -10.66 -9.34
CA GLY A 93 -11.94 -9.38 -9.18
C GLY A 93 -10.44 -9.48 -9.15
N GLY A 94 -9.84 -8.74 -8.23
CA GLY A 94 -8.40 -8.68 -8.06
C GLY A 94 -7.98 -8.98 -6.63
N GLN A 95 -6.73 -9.37 -6.47
CA GLN A 95 -6.14 -9.64 -5.16
C GLN A 95 -4.84 -8.89 -5.01
N ILE A 96 -4.63 -8.33 -3.83
CA ILE A 96 -3.34 -7.78 -3.44
C ILE A 96 -2.72 -8.77 -2.45
N HIS A 97 -1.51 -9.23 -2.77
CA HIS A 97 -0.69 -9.99 -1.84
C HIS A 97 0.36 -9.04 -1.28
N LEU A 98 0.20 -8.68 -0.03
CA LEU A 98 1.08 -7.74 0.66
C LEU A 98 2.09 -8.53 1.48
N VAL A 99 3.38 -8.20 1.29
CA VAL A 99 4.46 -8.65 2.17
C VAL A 99 5.18 -7.39 2.63
N HIS A 100 5.21 -7.15 3.93
CA HIS A 100 5.84 -5.96 4.50
C HIS A 100 6.91 -6.45 5.48
N ALA A 101 8.14 -6.47 5.02
CA ALA A 101 9.26 -7.10 5.70
C ALA A 101 10.14 -6.08 6.41
N ASN A 102 10.94 -6.57 7.33
CA ASN A 102 11.95 -5.79 8.06
C ASN A 102 11.32 -4.67 8.90
N LEU A 103 10.16 -4.95 9.50
CA LEU A 103 9.51 -4.00 10.40
C LEU A 103 10.15 -4.05 11.77
N PRO A 104 10.43 -2.89 12.41
CA PRO A 104 10.81 -2.92 13.82
C PRO A 104 9.77 -3.65 14.66
N ASP A 105 10.23 -4.50 15.55
CA ASP A 105 9.35 -5.34 16.37
C ASP A 105 8.30 -4.50 17.13
N LYS A 106 8.71 -3.35 17.64
CA LYS A 106 7.84 -2.47 18.42
C LYS A 106 6.64 -1.90 17.66
N VAL A 107 6.71 -1.83 16.32
CA VAL A 107 5.62 -1.26 15.50
C VAL A 107 4.83 -2.31 14.72
N TYR A 108 5.24 -3.57 14.78
CA TYR A 108 4.66 -4.65 13.97
C TYR A 108 3.14 -4.76 14.14
N LYS A 109 2.65 -4.83 15.38
CA LYS A 109 1.22 -5.03 15.62
C LYS A 109 0.39 -3.84 15.12
N ALA A 110 0.88 -2.62 15.37
CA ALA A 110 0.17 -1.42 14.96
C ALA A 110 0.09 -1.31 13.43
N ILE A 111 1.18 -1.61 12.74
CA ILE A 111 1.21 -1.52 11.27
C ILE A 111 0.37 -2.64 10.66
N ASN A 112 0.41 -3.84 11.24
CA ASN A 112 -0.40 -4.95 10.74
C ASN A 112 -1.91 -4.59 10.80
N ARG A 113 -2.35 -4.01 11.90
CA ARG A 113 -3.74 -3.51 12.00
C ARG A 113 -3.97 -2.30 11.11
N GLY A 114 -2.95 -1.45 10.97
CA GLY A 114 -3.03 -0.23 10.19
C GLY A 114 -3.32 -0.46 8.72
N TRP A 115 -2.79 -1.51 8.13
CA TRP A 115 -3.10 -1.85 6.75
C TRP A 115 -4.59 -2.03 6.53
N ARG A 116 -5.27 -2.73 7.46
CA ARG A 116 -6.71 -2.91 7.37
C ARG A 116 -7.46 -1.62 7.64
N LYS A 117 -7.10 -0.93 8.73
CA LYS A 117 -7.79 0.27 9.20
C LYS A 117 -7.65 1.46 8.24
N HIS A 118 -6.45 1.67 7.70
CA HIS A 118 -6.13 2.86 6.91
C HIS A 118 -6.13 2.61 5.40
N TYR A 119 -6.09 1.35 4.97
CA TYR A 119 -6.07 1.00 3.55
C TYR A 119 -7.26 0.16 3.15
N TRP A 120 -7.34 -1.09 3.61
CA TRP A 120 -8.31 -2.02 3.04
C TRP A 120 -9.75 -1.65 3.34
N ASN A 121 -10.07 -1.23 4.56
CA ASN A 121 -11.44 -0.82 4.90
C ASN A 121 -11.85 0.46 4.16
N PRO A 122 -11.05 1.56 4.17
CA PRO A 122 -11.38 2.73 3.36
C PRO A 122 -11.46 2.44 1.87
N TRP A 123 -10.56 1.57 1.36
CA TRP A 123 -10.57 1.19 -0.05
C TRP A 123 -11.87 0.50 -0.44
N ARG A 124 -12.41 -0.38 0.42
CA ARG A 124 -13.68 -1.05 0.11
C ARG A 124 -14.82 -0.05 -0.05
N ILE A 125 -14.85 0.97 0.79
CA ILE A 125 -15.86 2.03 0.70
C ILE A 125 -15.66 2.84 -0.59
N TYR A 126 -14.41 3.22 -0.88
CA TYR A 126 -14.07 3.97 -2.07
C TYR A 126 -14.44 3.19 -3.34
N ILE A 127 -14.07 1.91 -3.39
CA ILE A 127 -14.34 1.04 -4.54
C ILE A 127 -15.85 0.87 -4.74
N GLU A 128 -16.59 0.67 -3.67
CA GLU A 128 -18.04 0.51 -3.76
C GLU A 128 -18.69 1.75 -4.36
N LYS A 129 -18.25 2.94 -3.95
CA LYS A 129 -18.80 4.19 -4.48
C LYS A 129 -18.37 4.45 -5.91
N LYS A 130 -17.10 4.24 -6.22
CA LYS A 130 -16.50 4.60 -7.50
C LYS A 130 -16.88 3.63 -8.62
N PHE A 131 -16.97 2.34 -8.31
CA PHE A 131 -17.18 1.28 -9.28
C PHE A 131 -18.58 0.67 -9.19
N LYS A 132 -19.49 1.29 -8.42
CA LYS A 132 -20.85 0.81 -8.29
C LYS A 132 -21.56 0.92 -9.63
N LYS A 133 -22.17 -0.17 -10.07
CA LYS A 133 -23.01 -0.17 -11.26
C LYS A 133 -24.41 0.28 -10.87
N SER A 134 -24.91 1.25 -11.58
CA SER A 134 -26.28 1.72 -11.40
C SER A 134 -27.28 0.74 -11.99
#